data_075b4e389a59bebdc7f2ddbbaafd58c4
#
_entry.id   075b4e389a59bebdc7f2ddbbaafd58c4
#
_cell.length_a   1.000
_cell.length_b   1.000
_cell.length_c   1.000
_cell.angle_alpha   90.00
_cell.angle_beta   90.00
_cell.angle_gamma   90.00
#
_symmetry.space_group_name_H-M   'P 1'
#
loop_
_entity.id
_entity.type
_entity.pdbx_description
1 polymer ?
#
loop_
_entity_poly.entity_id
_entity_poly.type
_entity_poly.pdbx_seq_one_letter_code
_entity_poly.pdbx_strand_id
1 'polypeptide(L)'
;MPTSSLIGVFSDSHDNIPMIEKAVQLFNQRKVSLVIHAGDFIAPPSVAPMEELNCRVVGVFGNNDGERIGINNRFQAVGEVHNNLAEVEVEGRKICAVHYPELAEPIANSGLYDLVIYGHTHQIDIRTISTPFGESLILNPGETGGWMTDRSTVGLVDLKSMEVEICDL
;
A
#
# COMPACT_ATOMS: atom_id res chain seq x y z
N MET A 1 -1.58 -4.05 24.79
CA MET A 1 -2.80 -3.63 24.07
C MET A 1 -2.92 -4.50 22.84
N PRO A 2 -4.10 -5.00 22.45
CA PRO A 2 -4.21 -5.73 21.21
C PRO A 2 -3.81 -4.79 20.06
N THR A 3 -2.87 -5.21 19.24
CA THR A 3 -2.50 -4.54 18.03
C THR A 3 -3.73 -4.48 17.10
N SER A 4 -3.95 -3.35 16.43
CA SER A 4 -5.04 -3.24 15.48
C SER A 4 -4.79 -4.21 14.32
N SER A 5 -5.79 -4.98 13.93
CA SER A 5 -5.74 -5.84 12.74
C SER A 5 -5.93 -5.05 11.43
N LEU A 6 -6.19 -3.75 11.53
CA LEU A 6 -6.43 -2.89 10.37
C LEU A 6 -5.11 -2.36 9.83
N ILE A 7 -4.92 -2.48 8.52
CA ILE A 7 -3.83 -1.85 7.79
C ILE A 7 -4.36 -0.84 6.77
N GLY A 8 -3.54 0.19 6.48
CA GLY A 8 -3.80 1.15 5.43
C GLY A 8 -3.00 0.80 4.17
N VAL A 9 -3.61 1.01 3.02
CA VAL A 9 -2.98 0.77 1.71
C VAL A 9 -3.22 1.97 0.82
N PHE A 10 -2.16 2.50 0.23
CA PHE A 10 -2.26 3.55 -0.79
C PHE A 10 -1.21 3.35 -1.88
N SER A 11 -1.38 3.99 -3.01
CA SER A 11 -0.53 3.83 -4.19
C SER A 11 -0.64 5.02 -5.11
N ASP A 12 0.36 5.19 -5.98
CA ASP A 12 0.28 6.15 -7.08
C ASP A 12 -0.08 7.56 -6.58
N SER A 13 0.63 8.00 -5.55
CA SER A 13 0.40 9.31 -4.91
C SER A 13 0.94 10.50 -5.71
N HIS A 14 1.93 10.24 -6.61
CA HIS A 14 2.42 11.17 -7.62
C HIS A 14 2.59 12.60 -7.12
N ASP A 15 3.35 12.80 -6.02
CA ASP A 15 3.63 14.10 -5.40
C ASP A 15 2.38 14.93 -5.04
N ASN A 16 1.19 14.32 -4.97
CA ASN A 16 0.00 15.03 -4.50
C ASN A 16 0.00 15.12 -2.97
N ILE A 17 0.83 16.03 -2.46
CA ILE A 17 1.03 16.23 -1.02
C ILE A 17 -0.30 16.40 -0.26
N PRO A 18 -1.25 17.25 -0.70
CA PRO A 18 -2.54 17.38 0.00
C PRO A 18 -3.32 16.06 0.12
N MET A 19 -3.26 15.20 -0.87
CA MET A 19 -3.95 13.90 -0.81
C MET A 19 -3.19 12.92 0.08
N ILE A 20 -1.85 12.95 0.07
CA ILE A 20 -1.03 12.16 1.00
C ILE A 20 -1.33 12.57 2.45
N GLU A 21 -1.43 13.87 2.74
CA GLU A 21 -1.80 14.38 4.07
C GLU A 21 -3.19 13.88 4.51
N LYS A 22 -4.18 13.89 3.61
CA LYS A 22 -5.51 13.34 3.91
C LYS A 22 -5.48 11.84 4.18
N ALA A 23 -4.70 11.08 3.39
CA ALA A 23 -4.51 9.65 3.62
C ALA A 23 -3.90 9.38 5.00
N VAL A 24 -2.86 10.12 5.38
CA VAL A 24 -2.20 10.03 6.69
C VAL A 24 -3.19 10.33 7.82
N GLN A 25 -3.98 11.40 7.69
CA GLN A 25 -5.01 11.73 8.69
C GLN A 25 -6.05 10.62 8.84
N LEU A 26 -6.54 10.06 7.73
CA LEU A 26 -7.49 8.95 7.73
C LEU A 26 -6.89 7.72 8.42
N PHE A 27 -5.68 7.32 8.06
CA PHE A 27 -5.01 6.16 8.65
C PHE A 27 -4.80 6.32 10.16
N ASN A 28 -4.42 7.51 10.62
CA ASN A 28 -4.29 7.81 12.05
C ASN A 28 -5.65 7.77 12.77
N GLN A 29 -6.71 8.33 12.20
CA GLN A 29 -8.08 8.28 12.75
C GLN A 29 -8.58 6.84 12.86
N ARG A 30 -8.30 6.02 11.85
CA ARG A 30 -8.70 4.60 11.80
C ARG A 30 -7.78 3.69 12.63
N LYS A 31 -6.67 4.25 13.18
CA LYS A 31 -5.70 3.54 14.04
C LYS A 31 -5.13 2.30 13.37
N VAL A 32 -4.74 2.43 12.10
CA VAL A 32 -4.07 1.34 11.39
C VAL A 32 -2.75 0.96 12.06
N SER A 33 -2.38 -0.31 12.02
CA SER A 33 -1.14 -0.84 12.62
C SER A 33 0.05 -0.81 11.68
N LEU A 34 -0.20 -0.70 10.40
CA LEU A 34 0.79 -0.65 9.33
C LEU A 34 0.20 0.11 8.13
N VAL A 35 1.03 0.81 7.40
CA VAL A 35 0.67 1.38 6.09
C VAL A 35 1.55 0.77 5.02
N ILE A 36 0.96 0.39 3.88
CA ILE A 36 1.67 -0.10 2.69
C ILE A 36 1.46 0.86 1.54
N HIS A 37 2.54 1.28 0.89
CA HIS A 37 2.52 2.10 -0.33
C HIS A 37 3.04 1.30 -1.53
N ALA A 38 2.19 1.10 -2.52
CA ALA A 38 2.48 0.24 -3.66
C ALA A 38 3.18 0.96 -4.84
N GLY A 39 3.95 2.02 -4.56
CA GLY A 39 4.83 2.66 -5.54
C GLY A 39 4.30 3.94 -6.18
N ASP A 40 5.17 4.58 -6.94
CA ASP A 40 4.95 5.88 -7.58
C ASP A 40 4.74 7.02 -6.58
N PHE A 41 5.77 7.22 -5.73
CA PHE A 41 5.91 8.40 -4.84
C PHE A 41 6.27 9.65 -5.63
N ILE A 42 7.20 9.52 -6.59
CA ILE A 42 7.90 10.44 -7.46
C ILE A 42 9.19 10.98 -6.84
N ALA A 43 9.13 11.70 -5.71
CA ALA A 43 10.26 12.39 -5.13
C ALA A 43 10.23 12.38 -3.59
N PRO A 44 11.36 12.66 -2.91
CA PRO A 44 11.44 12.64 -1.45
C PRO A 44 10.40 13.47 -0.69
N PRO A 45 9.91 14.63 -1.20
CA PRO A 45 8.86 15.40 -0.54
C PRO A 45 7.57 14.61 -0.29
N SER A 46 7.23 13.63 -1.14
CA SER A 46 6.04 12.77 -0.98
C SER A 46 6.09 11.91 0.30
N VAL A 47 7.28 11.66 0.84
CA VAL A 47 7.45 10.90 2.09
C VAL A 47 7.21 11.78 3.32
N ALA A 48 7.40 13.09 3.21
CA ALA A 48 7.32 14.00 4.36
C ALA A 48 6.01 13.89 5.16
N PRO A 49 4.82 13.88 4.54
CA PRO A 49 3.57 13.75 5.31
C PRO A 49 3.47 12.40 6.05
N MET A 50 4.15 11.37 5.59
CA MET A 50 4.11 10.05 6.23
C MET A 50 4.82 10.03 7.59
N GLU A 51 5.67 11.02 7.88
CA GLU A 51 6.33 11.20 9.19
C GLU A 51 5.31 11.46 10.32
N GLU A 52 4.09 11.90 9.98
CA GLU A 52 2.99 12.11 10.93
C GLU A 52 2.16 10.84 11.20
N LEU A 53 2.48 9.70 10.55
CA LEU A 53 1.80 8.44 10.82
C LEU A 53 2.16 7.88 12.21
N ASN A 54 1.17 7.33 12.90
CA ASN A 54 1.35 6.65 14.18
C ASN A 54 1.82 5.19 14.05
N CYS A 55 2.16 4.76 12.84
CA CYS A 55 2.67 3.43 12.53
C CYS A 55 3.73 3.49 11.44
N ARG A 56 4.47 2.39 11.24
CA ARG A 56 5.47 2.31 10.18
C ARG A 56 4.84 2.19 8.80
N VAL A 57 5.61 2.56 7.79
CA VAL A 57 5.28 2.41 6.38
C VAL A 57 6.21 1.37 5.74
N VAL A 58 5.65 0.52 4.90
CA VAL A 58 6.41 -0.35 4.00
C VAL A 58 6.03 0.01 2.58
N GLY A 59 7.02 0.32 1.75
CA GLY A 59 6.81 0.73 0.38
C GLY A 59 7.56 -0.13 -0.63
N VAL A 60 7.13 -0.04 -1.88
CA VAL A 60 7.89 -0.50 -3.04
C VAL A 60 8.05 0.65 -4.02
N PHE A 61 9.14 0.64 -4.80
CA PHE A 61 9.28 1.62 -5.87
C PHE A 61 8.43 1.27 -7.08
N GLY A 62 7.90 2.30 -7.73
CA GLY A 62 7.23 2.23 -9.01
C GLY A 62 8.10 2.71 -10.17
N ASN A 63 7.51 2.80 -11.35
CA ASN A 63 8.22 3.24 -12.58
C ASN A 63 8.50 4.74 -12.63
N ASN A 64 7.73 5.54 -11.92
CA ASN A 64 7.92 7.00 -11.89
C ASN A 64 8.83 7.46 -10.73
N ASP A 65 9.32 6.55 -9.89
CA ASP A 65 10.22 6.86 -8.79
C ASP A 65 11.66 7.03 -9.28
N GLY A 66 12.01 8.26 -9.68
CA GLY A 66 13.32 8.60 -10.24
C GLY A 66 14.40 8.87 -9.20
N GLU A 67 14.05 9.54 -8.12
CA GLU A 67 15.00 9.94 -7.06
C GLU A 67 15.03 8.92 -5.90
N ARG A 68 15.26 7.65 -6.24
CA ARG A 68 15.15 6.52 -5.30
C ARG A 68 16.09 6.63 -4.10
N ILE A 69 17.29 7.18 -4.28
CA ILE A 69 18.23 7.37 -3.16
C ILE A 69 17.66 8.35 -2.14
N GLY A 70 17.13 9.49 -2.60
CA GLY A 70 16.52 10.49 -1.74
C GLY A 70 15.26 9.96 -1.04
N ILE A 71 14.39 9.25 -1.76
CA ILE A 71 13.21 8.60 -1.21
C ILE A 71 13.62 7.59 -0.13
N ASN A 72 14.58 6.69 -0.43
CA ASN A 72 15.05 5.68 0.51
C ASN A 72 15.64 6.29 1.79
N ASN A 73 16.44 7.36 1.65
CA ASN A 73 17.00 8.05 2.80
C ASN A 73 15.90 8.66 3.70
N ARG A 74 14.87 9.22 3.10
CA ARG A 74 13.76 9.81 3.85
C ARG A 74 12.86 8.73 4.48
N PHE A 75 12.70 7.61 3.81
CA PHE A 75 11.92 6.47 4.32
C PHE A 75 12.46 5.92 5.65
N GLN A 76 13.75 6.09 5.94
CA GLN A 76 14.35 5.64 7.21
C GLN A 76 13.69 6.28 8.44
N ALA A 77 13.02 7.41 8.29
CA ALA A 77 12.28 8.05 9.38
C ALA A 77 10.90 7.40 9.62
N VAL A 78 10.32 6.73 8.62
CA VAL A 78 8.94 6.22 8.65
C VAL A 78 8.84 4.70 8.51
N GLY A 79 9.87 4.04 8.02
CA GLY A 79 9.85 2.60 7.77
C GLY A 79 10.90 2.16 6.75
N GLU A 80 10.47 1.42 5.74
CA GLU A 80 11.35 0.85 4.73
C GLU A 80 10.71 0.87 3.33
N VAL A 81 11.53 0.98 2.29
CA VAL A 81 11.11 0.90 0.90
C VAL A 81 11.98 -0.09 0.13
N HIS A 82 11.36 -0.93 -0.67
CA HIS A 82 11.99 -2.01 -1.42
C HIS A 82 11.98 -1.73 -2.92
N ASN A 83 12.95 -2.29 -3.66
CA ASN A 83 13.08 -2.01 -5.08
C ASN A 83 11.93 -2.54 -5.93
N ASN A 84 11.50 -3.78 -5.71
CA ASN A 84 10.53 -4.44 -6.58
C ASN A 84 9.40 -5.15 -5.81
N LEU A 85 9.72 -5.68 -4.63
CA LEU A 85 8.82 -6.50 -3.86
C LEU A 85 9.11 -6.29 -2.38
N ALA A 86 8.06 -6.10 -1.60
CA ALA A 86 8.10 -6.07 -0.14
C ALA A 86 7.27 -7.22 0.42
N GLU A 87 7.80 -7.85 1.46
CA GLU A 87 7.13 -8.91 2.20
C GLU A 87 7.00 -8.48 3.65
N VAL A 88 5.81 -8.62 4.20
CA VAL A 88 5.58 -8.39 5.63
C VAL A 88 4.64 -9.47 6.18
N GLU A 89 4.83 -9.77 7.46
CA GLU A 89 3.89 -10.62 8.20
C GLU A 89 3.30 -9.79 9.36
N VAL A 90 1.98 -9.71 9.40
CA VAL A 90 1.22 -8.96 10.41
C VAL A 90 0.02 -9.79 10.83
N GLU A 91 -0.20 -9.95 12.15
CA GLU A 91 -1.33 -10.73 12.70
C GLU A 91 -1.43 -12.16 12.12
N GLY A 92 -0.28 -12.76 11.76
CA GLY A 92 -0.20 -14.09 11.15
C GLY A 92 -0.59 -14.14 9.67
N ARG A 93 -0.81 -12.98 9.02
CA ARG A 93 -1.06 -12.86 7.58
C ARG A 93 0.21 -12.49 6.85
N LYS A 94 0.51 -13.22 5.78
CA LYS A 94 1.61 -12.94 4.87
C LYS A 94 1.15 -12.03 3.76
N ILE A 95 1.80 -10.88 3.64
CA ILE A 95 1.44 -9.83 2.70
C ILE A 95 2.61 -9.58 1.75
N CYS A 96 2.33 -9.50 0.46
CA CYS A 96 3.29 -9.10 -0.56
C CYS A 96 2.82 -7.82 -1.22
N ALA A 97 3.69 -6.85 -1.38
CA ALA A 97 3.45 -5.64 -2.16
C ALA A 97 4.40 -5.57 -3.34
N VAL A 98 3.85 -5.24 -4.50
CA VAL A 98 4.56 -4.98 -5.75
C VAL A 98 3.97 -3.74 -6.40
N HIS A 99 4.63 -3.16 -7.40
CA HIS A 99 4.02 -2.05 -8.13
C HIS A 99 3.24 -2.51 -9.36
N TYR A 100 3.79 -3.47 -10.10
CA TYR A 100 3.27 -3.86 -11.41
C TYR A 100 2.19 -4.95 -11.36
N PRO A 101 1.08 -4.79 -12.11
CA PRO A 101 -0.04 -5.73 -12.14
C PRO A 101 0.34 -7.12 -12.67
N GLU A 102 1.33 -7.20 -13.57
CA GLU A 102 1.80 -8.47 -14.16
C GLU A 102 2.36 -9.44 -13.12
N LEU A 103 2.80 -8.93 -11.97
CA LEU A 103 3.34 -9.73 -10.87
C LEU A 103 2.26 -10.17 -9.88
N ALA A 104 1.18 -9.39 -9.75
CA ALA A 104 0.20 -9.59 -8.68
C ALA A 104 -0.50 -10.95 -8.75
N GLU A 105 -1.05 -11.31 -9.90
CA GLU A 105 -1.77 -12.57 -10.06
C GLU A 105 -0.88 -13.81 -9.99
N PRO A 106 0.30 -13.88 -10.62
CA PRO A 106 1.24 -14.99 -10.42
C PRO A 106 1.66 -15.17 -8.95
N ILE A 107 1.90 -14.07 -8.23
CA ILE A 107 2.26 -14.11 -6.80
C ILE A 107 1.08 -14.64 -5.97
N ALA A 108 -0.13 -14.16 -6.21
CA ALA A 108 -1.33 -14.67 -5.52
C ALA A 108 -1.57 -16.15 -5.80
N ASN A 109 -1.42 -16.59 -7.06
CA ASN A 109 -1.55 -18.00 -7.45
C ASN A 109 -0.49 -18.91 -6.83
N SER A 110 0.63 -18.37 -6.35
CA SER A 110 1.63 -19.18 -5.63
C SER A 110 1.11 -19.78 -4.33
N GLY A 111 0.08 -19.18 -3.73
CA GLY A 111 -0.48 -19.57 -2.44
C GLY A 111 0.43 -19.26 -1.24
N LEU A 112 1.49 -18.47 -1.45
CA LEU A 112 2.43 -18.09 -0.39
C LEU A 112 1.94 -16.91 0.44
N TYR A 113 1.00 -16.12 -0.07
CA TYR A 113 0.54 -14.87 0.56
C TYR A 113 -0.97 -14.85 0.72
N ASP A 114 -1.43 -14.32 1.85
CA ASP A 114 -2.85 -14.07 2.12
C ASP A 114 -3.36 -12.82 1.39
N LEU A 115 -2.47 -11.83 1.19
CA LEU A 115 -2.78 -10.56 0.55
C LEU A 115 -1.64 -10.15 -0.39
N VAL A 116 -2.00 -9.81 -1.63
CA VAL A 116 -1.08 -9.24 -2.63
C VAL A 116 -1.58 -7.86 -3.02
N ILE A 117 -0.75 -6.86 -2.81
CA ILE A 117 -1.07 -5.45 -3.07
C ILE A 117 -0.27 -4.98 -4.28
N TYR A 118 -0.92 -4.23 -5.18
CA TYR A 118 -0.24 -3.63 -6.32
C TYR A 118 -0.81 -2.25 -6.67
N GLY A 119 -0.14 -1.52 -7.56
CA GLY A 119 -0.52 -0.19 -8.01
C GLY A 119 -0.54 -0.06 -9.54
N HIS A 120 0.08 1.00 -10.06
CA HIS A 120 0.38 1.24 -11.47
C HIS A 120 -0.83 1.49 -12.40
N THR A 121 -1.90 0.73 -12.26
CA THR A 121 -3.08 0.87 -13.15
C THR A 121 -3.98 2.04 -12.80
N HIS A 122 -3.80 2.62 -11.60
CA HIS A 122 -4.67 3.64 -11.01
C HIS A 122 -6.14 3.21 -10.83
N GLN A 123 -6.43 1.93 -11.02
CA GLN A 123 -7.78 1.36 -10.99
C GLN A 123 -7.97 0.52 -9.73
N ILE A 124 -9.11 0.67 -9.06
CA ILE A 124 -9.46 -0.19 -7.94
C ILE A 124 -9.65 -1.63 -8.44
N ASP A 125 -8.96 -2.57 -7.81
CA ASP A 125 -9.11 -4.01 -8.06
C ASP A 125 -9.15 -4.73 -6.71
N ILE A 126 -10.23 -5.47 -6.47
CA ILE A 126 -10.41 -6.30 -5.27
C ILE A 126 -10.94 -7.64 -5.74
N ARG A 127 -10.12 -8.68 -5.62
CA ARG A 127 -10.51 -10.03 -6.04
C ARG A 127 -9.77 -11.09 -5.23
N THR A 128 -10.41 -12.24 -5.05
CA THR A 128 -9.83 -13.38 -4.36
C THR A 128 -9.44 -14.46 -5.35
N ILE A 129 -8.25 -14.99 -5.19
CA ILE A 129 -7.73 -16.12 -5.95
C ILE A 129 -7.76 -17.35 -5.04
N SER A 130 -8.46 -18.40 -5.47
CA SER A 130 -8.43 -19.70 -4.80
C SER A 130 -7.21 -20.49 -5.25
N THR A 131 -6.43 -20.97 -4.31
CA THR A 131 -5.24 -21.78 -4.54
C THR A 131 -5.36 -23.13 -3.81
N PRO A 132 -4.55 -24.15 -4.13
CA PRO A 132 -4.52 -25.39 -3.37
C PRO A 132 -4.13 -25.22 -1.89
N PHE A 133 -3.56 -24.07 -1.52
CA PHE A 133 -3.07 -23.77 -0.17
C PHE A 133 -3.98 -22.82 0.61
N GLY A 134 -5.06 -22.34 0.01
CA GLY A 134 -6.00 -21.37 0.59
C GLY A 134 -6.35 -20.27 -0.39
N GLU A 135 -6.89 -19.18 0.14
CA GLU A 135 -7.27 -18.01 -0.65
C GLU A 135 -6.22 -16.91 -0.52
N SER A 136 -5.98 -16.19 -1.60
CA SER A 136 -5.15 -14.99 -1.65
C SER A 136 -5.98 -13.81 -2.15
N LEU A 137 -6.05 -12.75 -1.38
CA LEU A 137 -6.72 -11.51 -1.77
C LEU A 137 -5.76 -10.65 -2.60
N ILE A 138 -6.21 -10.17 -3.76
CA ILE A 138 -5.51 -9.16 -4.56
C ILE A 138 -6.18 -7.82 -4.33
N LEU A 139 -5.37 -6.79 -4.09
CA LEU A 139 -5.83 -5.44 -3.84
C LEU A 139 -4.99 -4.40 -4.62
N ASN A 140 -5.67 -3.61 -5.44
CA ASN A 140 -5.20 -2.29 -5.85
C ASN A 140 -6.16 -1.25 -5.25
N PRO A 141 -5.68 -0.31 -4.44
CA PRO A 141 -6.54 0.66 -3.77
C PRO A 141 -7.03 1.80 -4.69
N GLY A 142 -6.62 1.79 -5.96
CA GLY A 142 -6.74 2.94 -6.85
C GLY A 142 -5.58 3.93 -6.66
N GLU A 143 -5.64 5.09 -7.30
CA GLU A 143 -4.62 6.12 -7.15
C GLU A 143 -4.94 7.07 -5.99
N THR A 144 -3.96 7.32 -5.15
CA THR A 144 -4.08 8.35 -4.10
C THR A 144 -3.93 9.75 -4.68
N GLY A 145 -3.15 9.89 -5.74
CA GLY A 145 -2.93 11.17 -6.42
C GLY A 145 -4.15 11.78 -7.08
N GLY A 146 -5.04 10.97 -7.64
CA GLY A 146 -6.26 11.42 -8.32
C GLY A 146 -6.03 12.18 -9.64
N TRP A 147 -4.82 12.12 -10.22
CA TRP A 147 -4.47 12.86 -11.42
C TRP A 147 -5.02 12.26 -12.72
N MET A 148 -5.21 10.95 -12.75
CA MET A 148 -5.62 10.21 -13.94
C MET A 148 -7.11 9.88 -13.93
N THR A 149 -7.67 9.65 -12.75
CA THR A 149 -9.06 9.18 -12.58
C THR A 149 -10.00 10.24 -12.01
N ASP A 150 -9.49 11.43 -11.68
CA ASP A 150 -10.19 12.48 -10.93
C ASP A 150 -10.77 12.00 -9.58
N ARG A 151 -10.23 10.88 -9.05
CA ARG A 151 -10.67 10.27 -7.80
C ARG A 151 -9.46 9.82 -6.99
N SER A 152 -9.30 10.39 -5.80
CA SER A 152 -8.25 10.01 -4.86
C SER A 152 -8.77 8.99 -3.87
N THR A 153 -8.14 7.81 -3.81
CA THR A 153 -8.58 6.70 -2.96
C THR A 153 -7.45 6.08 -2.17
N VAL A 154 -7.83 5.44 -1.07
CA VAL A 154 -6.99 4.54 -0.29
C VAL A 154 -7.79 3.30 0.11
N GLY A 155 -7.09 2.23 0.46
CA GLY A 155 -7.68 1.00 0.99
C GLY A 155 -7.44 0.84 2.49
N LEU A 156 -8.41 0.24 3.17
CA LEU A 156 -8.27 -0.27 4.52
C LEU A 156 -8.57 -1.77 4.49
N VAL A 157 -7.71 -2.57 5.09
CA VAL A 157 -7.88 -4.03 5.13
C VAL A 157 -7.89 -4.49 6.58
N ASP A 158 -8.95 -5.14 7.00
CA ASP A 158 -8.98 -5.88 8.26
C ASP A 158 -8.38 -7.28 8.03
N LEU A 159 -7.20 -7.53 8.61
CA LEU A 159 -6.47 -8.78 8.43
C LEU A 159 -7.13 -10.00 9.09
N LYS A 160 -8.09 -9.81 9.99
CA LYS A 160 -8.85 -10.91 10.60
C LYS A 160 -9.93 -11.42 9.67
N SER A 161 -10.76 -10.51 9.15
CA SER A 161 -11.85 -10.85 8.22
C SER A 161 -11.42 -10.88 6.76
N MET A 162 -10.29 -10.26 6.41
CA MET A 162 -9.82 -10.00 5.05
C MET A 162 -10.79 -9.12 4.25
N GLU A 163 -11.61 -8.33 4.94
CA GLU A 163 -12.50 -7.35 4.32
C GLU A 163 -11.72 -6.08 3.94
N VAL A 164 -12.08 -5.54 2.79
CA VAL A 164 -11.49 -4.33 2.21
C VAL A 164 -12.53 -3.22 2.16
N GLU A 165 -12.16 -2.05 2.64
CA GLU A 165 -12.91 -0.80 2.50
C GLU A 165 -12.10 0.16 1.64
N ILE A 166 -12.66 0.65 0.53
CA ILE A 166 -12.08 1.73 -0.25
C ILE A 166 -12.66 3.05 0.24
N CYS A 167 -11.77 3.98 0.60
CA CYS A 167 -12.14 5.30 1.09
C CYS A 167 -11.74 6.38 0.07
N ASP A 168 -12.65 7.29 -0.24
CA ASP A 168 -12.36 8.53 -0.95
C ASP A 168 -11.73 9.56 -0.01
N LEU A 169 -10.79 10.38 -0.53
CA LEU A 169 -10.03 11.39 0.22
C LEU A 169 -10.55 12.82 0.03
#